data_a12e9f0d972c482aac6c3367b362b9c9
#
_entry.id   a12e9f0d972c482aac6c3367b362b9c9
#
_cell.length_a   1.000
_cell.length_b   1.000
_cell.length_c   1.000
_cell.angle_alpha   90.00
_cell.angle_beta   90.00
_cell.angle_gamma   90.00
#
_symmetry.space_group_name_H-M   'P 1'
#
loop_
_entity.id
_entity.type
_entity.pdbx_description
1 polymer ?
#
loop_
_entity_poly.entity_id
_entity_poly.type
_entity_poly.pdbx_seq_one_letter_code
_entity_poly.pdbx_strand_id
1 'polypeptide(L)'
;MIYGLRIRKERRMKESVLEAKIEAILFTMGEAVELERIAAAVQEDTEACRQALKNMMKQYEKKNRGIQIIELDGAFQMCTKADTYDSLVRIAHVPKKHVLSDG
;
A
#
# COMPACT_ATOMS: atom_id res chain seq x y z
N MET A 1 13.06 25.63 19.04
CA MET A 1 14.18 25.90 18.25
C MET A 1 14.84 24.70 17.67
N ILE A 2 15.93 24.22 18.30
CA ILE A 2 16.62 23.05 17.78
C ILE A 2 15.67 21.84 17.77
N TYR A 3 14.85 21.75 18.76
CA TYR A 3 13.87 20.69 18.81
C TYR A 3 12.90 20.75 17.63
N GLY A 4 12.49 21.94 17.27
CA GLY A 4 11.55 22.08 16.17
C GLY A 4 12.13 21.60 14.87
N LEU A 5 13.37 21.95 14.61
CA LEU A 5 14.03 21.49 13.40
C LEU A 5 14.23 20.00 13.40
N ARG A 6 14.60 19.45 14.54
CA ARG A 6 14.81 18.03 14.65
C ARG A 6 13.51 17.28 14.39
N ILE A 7 12.43 17.79 14.93
CA ILE A 7 11.12 17.17 14.72
C ILE A 7 10.74 17.17 13.26
N ARG A 8 11.03 18.25 12.56
CA ARG A 8 10.72 18.32 11.14
C ARG A 8 11.49 17.30 10.33
N LYS A 9 12.77 17.17 10.64
CA LYS A 9 13.58 16.17 9.96
C LYS A 9 13.05 14.78 10.21
N GLU A 10 12.68 14.54 11.43
CA GLU A 10 12.14 13.25 11.79
C GLU A 10 10.83 12.98 11.06
N ARG A 11 10.02 14.00 10.86
CA ARG A 11 8.80 13.82 10.11
C ARG A 11 9.05 13.44 8.66
N ARG A 12 10.04 14.09 8.04
CA ARG A 12 10.38 13.74 6.68
C ARG A 12 10.85 12.32 6.57
N MET A 13 11.72 11.94 7.50
CA MET A 13 12.19 10.57 7.52
C MET A 13 11.03 9.63 7.77
N LYS A 14 10.12 10.05 8.65
CA LYS A 14 8.95 9.24 8.95
C LYS A 14 8.05 9.03 7.76
N GLU A 15 7.97 9.98 6.85
CA GLU A 15 7.14 9.80 5.67
C GLU A 15 7.61 8.64 4.82
N SER A 16 8.91 8.59 4.55
CA SER A 16 9.48 7.49 3.81
C SER A 16 9.34 6.19 4.57
N VAL A 17 9.59 6.23 5.86
CA VAL A 17 9.48 5.05 6.71
C VAL A 17 8.03 4.61 6.81
N LEU A 18 7.13 5.60 6.91
CA LEU A 18 5.71 5.31 6.99
C LEU A 18 5.23 4.58 5.74
N GLU A 19 5.64 5.05 4.58
CA GLU A 19 5.27 4.39 3.34
C GLU A 19 5.79 2.97 3.29
N ALA A 20 7.03 2.77 3.74
CA ALA A 20 7.60 1.43 3.76
C ALA A 20 6.83 0.50 4.69
N LYS A 21 6.41 1.01 5.83
CA LYS A 21 5.64 0.20 6.77
C LYS A 21 4.27 -0.15 6.21
N ILE A 22 3.63 0.81 5.59
CA ILE A 22 2.33 0.57 4.98
C ILE A 22 2.47 -0.46 3.86
N GLU A 23 3.49 -0.31 3.05
CA GLU A 23 3.75 -1.26 1.98
C GLU A 23 3.89 -2.68 2.53
N ALA A 24 4.67 -2.82 3.59
CA ALA A 24 4.87 -4.14 4.20
C ALA A 24 3.56 -4.71 4.73
N ILE A 25 2.74 -3.86 5.33
CA ILE A 25 1.45 -4.30 5.86
C ILE A 25 0.55 -4.80 4.73
N LEU A 26 0.42 -4.01 3.69
CA LEU A 26 -0.47 -4.37 2.59
C LEU A 26 0.03 -5.61 1.86
N PHE A 27 1.34 -5.72 1.70
CA PHE A 27 1.91 -6.89 1.06
C PHE A 27 1.65 -8.15 1.87
N THR A 28 1.85 -8.05 3.18
CA THR A 28 1.71 -9.19 4.07
C THR A 28 0.25 -9.63 4.21
N MET A 29 -0.64 -8.66 4.32
CA MET A 29 -2.05 -8.99 4.55
C MET A 29 -2.71 -9.61 3.33
N GLY A 30 -2.37 -9.13 2.15
CA GLY A 30 -2.95 -9.69 0.93
C GLY A 30 -4.44 -9.48 0.76
N GLU A 31 -5.01 -8.61 1.55
CA GLU A 31 -6.44 -8.30 1.49
C GLU A 31 -6.62 -6.85 1.88
N ALA A 32 -7.84 -6.34 1.75
CA ALA A 32 -8.11 -4.95 2.06
C ALA A 32 -7.96 -4.71 3.57
N VAL A 33 -7.29 -3.63 3.92
CA VAL A 33 -7.05 -3.26 5.31
C VAL A 33 -7.60 -1.87 5.52
N GLU A 34 -8.42 -1.71 6.54
CA GLU A 34 -9.03 -0.42 6.82
C GLU A 34 -8.00 0.60 7.26
N LEU A 35 -8.23 1.85 6.86
CA LEU A 35 -7.30 2.93 7.17
C LEU A 35 -7.02 3.03 8.67
N GLU A 36 -8.04 2.87 9.48
CA GLU A 36 -7.88 2.97 10.93
C GLU A 36 -6.96 1.87 11.46
N ARG A 37 -7.06 0.69 10.87
CA ARG A 37 -6.20 -0.42 11.29
C ARG A 37 -4.75 -0.17 10.88
N ILE A 38 -4.56 0.39 9.71
CA ILE A 38 -3.22 0.74 9.25
C ILE A 38 -2.62 1.79 10.18
N ALA A 39 -3.40 2.82 10.48
CA ALA A 39 -2.93 3.90 11.34
C ALA A 39 -2.56 3.38 12.72
N ALA A 40 -3.38 2.51 13.28
CA ALA A 40 -3.09 1.92 14.58
C ALA A 40 -1.81 1.10 14.54
N ALA A 41 -1.63 0.34 13.47
CA ALA A 41 -0.46 -0.54 13.36
C ALA A 41 0.84 0.25 13.26
N VAL A 42 0.83 1.35 12.50
CA VAL A 42 2.04 2.15 12.35
C VAL A 42 2.15 3.25 13.40
N GLN A 43 1.13 3.43 14.20
CA GLN A 43 1.11 4.42 15.29
C GLN A 43 1.24 5.83 14.77
N GLU A 44 0.49 6.12 13.72
CA GLU A 44 0.39 7.46 13.17
C GLU A 44 -1.09 7.79 12.99
N ASP A 45 -1.40 9.06 12.80
CA ASP A 45 -2.80 9.41 12.65
C ASP A 45 -3.31 9.01 11.26
N THR A 46 -4.62 8.93 11.15
CA THR A 46 -5.24 8.46 9.92
C THR A 46 -4.97 9.38 8.74
N GLU A 47 -4.87 10.67 9.01
CA GLU A 47 -4.63 11.62 7.93
C GLU A 47 -3.24 11.45 7.33
N ALA A 48 -2.24 11.25 8.18
CA ALA A 48 -0.88 11.01 7.70
C ALA A 48 -0.85 9.73 6.87
N CYS A 49 -1.54 8.70 7.32
CA CYS A 49 -1.58 7.44 6.60
C CYS A 49 -2.31 7.59 5.27
N ARG A 50 -3.38 8.36 5.25
CA ARG A 50 -4.13 8.61 4.02
C ARG A 50 -3.25 9.31 2.98
N GLN A 51 -2.51 10.32 3.42
CA GLN A 51 -1.61 11.03 2.52
C GLN A 51 -0.53 10.13 1.98
N ALA A 52 0.05 9.32 2.85
CA ALA A 52 1.07 8.37 2.43
C ALA A 52 0.53 7.40 1.39
N LEU A 53 -0.67 6.88 1.64
CA LEU A 53 -1.29 5.95 0.72
C LEU A 53 -1.59 6.60 -0.63
N LYS A 54 -2.08 7.83 -0.62
CA LYS A 54 -2.33 8.53 -1.87
C LYS A 54 -1.06 8.73 -2.68
N ASN A 55 0.02 9.05 -2.01
CA ASN A 55 1.32 9.17 -2.66
C ASN A 55 1.78 7.86 -3.25
N MET A 56 1.63 6.79 -2.48
CA MET A 56 2.04 5.47 -2.94
C MET A 56 1.22 5.03 -4.14
N MET A 57 -0.07 5.29 -4.11
CA MET A 57 -0.94 4.95 -5.24
C MET A 57 -0.48 5.62 -6.51
N LYS A 58 -0.12 6.89 -6.41
CA LYS A 58 0.38 7.63 -7.56
C LYS A 58 1.71 7.08 -8.05
N GLN A 59 2.58 6.73 -7.15
CA GLN A 59 3.88 6.19 -7.52
C GLN A 59 3.74 4.88 -8.30
N TYR A 60 2.86 4.01 -7.84
CA TYR A 60 2.66 2.75 -8.52
C TYR A 60 1.97 2.94 -9.87
N GLU A 61 1.14 3.95 -9.97
CA GLU A 61 0.46 4.25 -11.21
C GLU A 61 1.42 4.74 -12.29
N LYS A 62 2.31 5.62 -11.93
CA LYS A 62 3.20 6.26 -12.88
C LYS A 62 4.32 5.37 -13.36
N LYS A 63 4.70 4.39 -12.58
CA LYS A 63 5.82 3.55 -12.94
C LYS A 63 5.31 2.26 -13.54
N ASN A 64 6.16 1.64 -14.35
CA ASN A 64 5.82 0.35 -14.94
C ASN A 64 5.99 -0.73 -13.88
N ARG A 65 5.03 -0.80 -13.00
CA ARG A 65 5.05 -1.78 -11.93
C ARG A 65 3.92 -2.76 -12.11
N GLY A 66 4.14 -3.96 -11.64
CA GLY A 66 3.12 -5.00 -11.74
C GLY A 66 2.09 -4.98 -10.64
N ILE A 67 2.31 -4.14 -9.62
CA ILE A 67 1.36 -4.06 -8.50
C ILE A 67 0.80 -2.67 -8.39
N GLN A 68 -0.31 -2.57 -7.70
CA GLN A 68 -0.99 -1.30 -7.46
C GLN A 68 -1.64 -1.34 -6.08
N ILE A 69 -2.04 -0.19 -5.60
CA ILE A 69 -2.80 -0.10 -4.37
C ILE A 69 -4.16 0.47 -4.73
N ILE A 70 -5.21 -0.20 -4.33
CA ILE A 70 -6.57 0.25 -4.61
C ILE A 70 -7.28 0.59 -3.31
N GLU A 71 -8.23 1.49 -3.42
CA GLU A 71 -9.03 1.88 -2.26
C GLU A 71 -10.42 1.29 -2.42
N LEU A 72 -10.88 0.60 -1.37
CA LEU A 72 -12.17 -0.07 -1.35
C LEU A 72 -12.95 0.42 -0.13
N ASP A 73 -13.67 1.52 -0.32
CA ASP A 73 -14.57 2.02 0.72
C ASP A 73 -13.86 2.21 2.07
N GLY A 74 -12.80 3.01 2.07
CA GLY A 74 -12.08 3.31 3.30
C GLY A 74 -11.02 2.29 3.67
N ALA A 75 -10.89 1.23 2.90
CA ALA A 75 -9.84 0.23 3.10
C ALA A 75 -8.92 0.26 1.88
N PHE A 76 -7.71 -0.23 2.07
CA PHE A 76 -6.71 -0.22 1.00
C PHE A 76 -6.15 -1.61 0.81
N GLN A 77 -5.85 -1.95 -0.42
CA GLN A 77 -5.37 -3.28 -0.74
C GLN A 77 -4.30 -3.19 -1.82
N MET A 78 -3.24 -3.95 -1.64
CA MET A 78 -2.22 -4.09 -2.67
C MET A 78 -2.56 -5.30 -3.52
N CYS A 79 -2.57 -5.10 -4.83
CA CYS A 79 -2.92 -6.19 -5.72
C CYS A 79 -2.16 -6.05 -7.03
N THR A 80 -2.17 -7.10 -7.83
CA THR A 80 -1.50 -7.07 -9.12
C THR A 80 -2.33 -6.29 -10.11
N LYS A 81 -1.67 -5.75 -11.13
CA LYS A 81 -2.37 -5.07 -12.21
C LYS A 81 -2.88 -6.09 -13.19
N ALA A 82 -4.00 -5.75 -13.80
CA ALA A 82 -4.67 -6.68 -14.69
C ALA A 82 -3.80 -7.15 -15.85
N ASP A 83 -2.93 -6.30 -16.32
CA ASP A 83 -2.10 -6.66 -17.48
C ASP A 83 -1.01 -7.67 -17.14
N THR A 84 -0.83 -8.01 -15.86
CA THR A 84 0.13 -9.04 -15.48
C THR A 84 -0.52 -10.40 -15.28
N TYR A 85 -1.84 -10.45 -15.41
CA TYR A 85 -2.61 -11.64 -15.08
C TYR A 85 -2.15 -12.88 -15.83
N ASP A 86 -1.96 -12.75 -17.15
CA ASP A 86 -1.58 -13.90 -17.96
C ASP A 86 -0.25 -14.50 -17.52
N SER A 87 0.70 -13.63 -17.20
CA SER A 87 2.01 -14.10 -16.74
C SER A 87 1.91 -14.83 -15.41
N LEU A 88 1.07 -14.31 -14.52
CA LEU A 88 0.90 -14.93 -13.21
C LEU A 88 0.27 -16.30 -13.30
N VAL A 89 -0.72 -16.43 -14.16
CA VAL A 89 -1.38 -17.72 -14.35
C VAL A 89 -0.42 -18.76 -14.88
N ARG A 90 0.44 -18.36 -15.82
CA ARG A 90 1.40 -19.29 -16.41
C ARG A 90 2.38 -19.82 -15.41
N ILE A 91 2.91 -18.95 -14.58
CA ILE A 91 3.98 -19.37 -13.67
C ILE A 91 3.44 -20.05 -12.42
N ALA A 92 2.31 -19.61 -11.94
CA ALA A 92 1.76 -20.14 -10.69
C ALA A 92 0.90 -21.35 -10.90
N HIS A 93 0.53 -21.64 -12.15
CA HIS A 93 -0.40 -22.73 -12.47
C HIS A 93 -1.67 -22.64 -11.67
N VAL A 94 -2.09 -21.39 -11.38
CA VAL A 94 -3.29 -21.17 -10.59
C VAL A 94 -4.50 -21.19 -11.52
N PRO A 95 -5.54 -21.94 -11.20
CA PRO A 95 -6.74 -21.95 -12.05
C PRO A 95 -7.33 -20.54 -12.10
N LYS A 96 -7.77 -20.16 -13.28
CA LYS A 96 -8.41 -18.87 -13.47
C LYS A 96 -9.56 -18.67 -12.53
N LYS A 97 -10.33 -19.71 -12.37
CA LYS A 97 -11.49 -19.69 -11.52
C LYS A 97 -11.14 -19.27 -10.11
N HIS A 98 -10.06 -19.83 -9.60
CA HIS A 98 -9.62 -19.52 -8.25
C HIS A 98 -9.22 -18.06 -8.13
N VAL A 99 -8.50 -17.56 -9.12
CA VAL A 99 -8.06 -16.18 -9.12
C VAL A 99 -9.23 -15.23 -9.22
N LEU A 100 -10.19 -15.57 -10.08
CA LEU A 100 -11.34 -14.71 -10.29
C LEU A 100 -12.24 -14.63 -9.08
N SER A 101 -12.35 -15.71 -8.34
CA SER A 101 -13.25 -15.73 -7.19
C SER A 101 -12.78 -14.78 -6.11
N ASP A 102 -11.54 -14.43 -6.13
CA ASP A 102 -11.00 -13.49 -5.15
C ASP A 102 -11.15 -12.05 -5.58
N GLY A 103 -11.42 -11.86 -6.84
CA GLY A 103 -11.50 -10.51 -7.37
C GLY A 103 -12.83 -9.85 -7.15
#